data_29efb2e27de52d8ab4caaccf7eb95d5f
#
_entry.id   29efb2e27de52d8ab4caaccf7eb95d5f
#
_cell.length_a   1.000
_cell.length_b   1.000
_cell.length_c   1.000
_cell.angle_alpha   90.00
_cell.angle_beta   90.00
_cell.angle_gamma   90.00
#
_symmetry.space_group_name_H-M   'P 1'
#
loop_
_entity.id
_entity.type
_entity.pdbx_description
1 polymer ?
#
loop_
_entity_poly.entity_id
_entity_poly.type
_entity_poly.pdbx_seq_one_letter_code
_entity_poly.pdbx_strand_id
1 'polypeptide(L)'
;MKIFCAYLLTLLLASLALPLQAATLTSSDGKTTDIGGIIWKWQRTMYNNDTKSEPADPSRYTILLMPEGHLSVHLDCNAGGGRYTLDGSSVTLELTHTTMAACPPGSLAQQFIKDLAAARIAFMGGSNLYLDLMYDSGTMKFAR
;
A
#
# COMPACT_ATOMS: atom_id res chain seq x y z
N MET A 1 -44.53 53.89 -16.95
CA MET A 1 -43.35 53.81 -16.06
C MET A 1 -43.15 52.35 -15.78
N LYS A 2 -42.25 51.66 -16.50
CA LYS A 2 -42.00 50.23 -16.42
C LYS A 2 -40.60 50.03 -15.86
N ILE A 3 -40.55 49.47 -14.66
CA ILE A 3 -39.28 49.16 -13.95
C ILE A 3 -38.88 47.75 -14.36
N PHE A 4 -37.83 47.63 -15.17
CA PHE A 4 -37.20 46.36 -15.49
C PHE A 4 -36.21 46.01 -14.34
N CYS A 5 -36.56 44.98 -13.62
CA CYS A 5 -35.67 44.35 -12.60
C CYS A 5 -34.82 43.31 -13.29
N ALA A 6 -33.54 43.62 -13.53
CA ALA A 6 -32.59 42.71 -14.09
C ALA A 6 -32.00 41.82 -12.96
N TYR A 7 -32.39 40.56 -12.96
CA TYR A 7 -31.77 39.52 -12.08
C TYR A 7 -30.44 39.10 -12.72
N LEU A 8 -29.33 39.56 -12.10
CA LEU A 8 -28.00 39.05 -12.38
C LEU A 8 -27.87 37.69 -11.65
N LEU A 9 -27.93 36.60 -12.43
CA LEU A 9 -27.68 35.23 -11.96
C LEU A 9 -26.17 35.03 -11.96
N THR A 10 -25.51 35.24 -10.82
CA THR A 10 -24.10 34.88 -10.62
C THR A 10 -24.00 33.37 -10.39
N LEU A 11 -23.58 32.64 -11.41
CA LEU A 11 -23.18 31.24 -11.30
C LEU A 11 -21.85 31.15 -10.51
N LEU A 12 -21.94 30.77 -9.22
CA LEU A 12 -20.78 30.35 -8.42
C LEU A 12 -20.35 28.96 -8.90
N LEU A 13 -19.31 28.89 -9.71
CA LEU A 13 -18.59 27.64 -10.00
C LEU A 13 -17.80 27.24 -8.75
N ALA A 14 -18.43 26.45 -7.88
CA ALA A 14 -17.72 25.78 -6.80
C ALA A 14 -16.88 24.64 -7.40
N SER A 15 -15.59 24.88 -7.62
CA SER A 15 -14.63 23.83 -7.95
C SER A 15 -14.49 22.90 -6.75
N LEU A 16 -15.11 21.73 -6.82
CA LEU A 16 -14.86 20.63 -5.86
C LEU A 16 -13.43 20.10 -6.11
N ALA A 17 -12.47 20.67 -5.40
CA ALA A 17 -11.17 20.03 -5.27
C ALA A 17 -11.34 18.78 -4.40
N LEU A 18 -11.31 17.58 -5.01
CA LEU A 18 -11.24 16.33 -4.25
C LEU A 18 -9.92 16.32 -3.48
N PRO A 19 -9.96 16.08 -2.16
CA PRO A 19 -8.72 15.97 -1.40
C PRO A 19 -7.93 14.73 -1.87
N LEU A 20 -6.67 14.96 -2.22
CA LEU A 20 -5.73 13.88 -2.50
C LEU A 20 -5.53 13.09 -1.19
N GLN A 21 -6.05 11.87 -1.13
CA GLN A 21 -5.95 11.05 0.08
C GLN A 21 -4.55 10.47 0.20
N ALA A 22 -3.83 10.90 1.23
CA ALA A 22 -2.53 10.33 1.58
C ALA A 22 -2.71 8.95 2.25
N ALA A 23 -1.80 8.02 1.95
CA ALA A 23 -1.76 6.73 2.62
C ALA A 23 -1.14 6.89 4.02
N THR A 24 -1.98 7.04 5.04
CA THR A 24 -1.54 7.28 6.42
C THR A 24 -1.99 6.17 7.35
N LEU A 25 -1.14 5.83 8.31
CA LEU A 25 -1.44 4.92 9.41
C LEU A 25 -1.33 5.67 10.74
N THR A 26 -2.32 5.46 11.61
CA THR A 26 -2.27 5.96 12.98
C THR A 26 -1.76 4.88 13.90
N SER A 27 -0.69 5.16 14.62
CA SER A 27 -0.11 4.28 15.63
C SER A 27 -0.95 4.29 16.90
N SER A 28 -0.78 3.28 17.76
CA SER A 28 -1.48 3.17 19.06
C SER A 28 -1.22 4.34 20.02
N ASP A 29 -0.16 5.11 19.80
CA ASP A 29 0.17 6.35 20.52
C ASP A 29 -0.49 7.60 19.91
N GLY A 30 -1.41 7.43 18.94
CA GLY A 30 -2.12 8.52 18.27
C GLY A 30 -1.31 9.26 17.21
N LYS A 31 -0.08 8.82 16.92
CA LYS A 31 0.77 9.43 15.89
C LYS A 31 0.39 8.92 14.51
N THR A 32 -0.02 9.82 13.63
CA THR A 32 -0.28 9.52 12.22
C THR A 32 1.03 9.53 11.44
N THR A 33 1.31 8.46 10.71
CA THR A 33 2.48 8.33 9.82
C THR A 33 2.01 8.15 8.39
N ASP A 34 2.51 9.00 7.50
CA ASP A 34 2.32 8.82 6.06
C ASP A 34 3.22 7.67 5.59
N ILE A 35 2.62 6.66 4.98
CA ILE A 35 3.31 5.49 4.40
C ILE A 35 3.33 5.52 2.88
N GLY A 36 2.69 6.51 2.26
CA GLY A 36 2.69 6.73 0.82
C GLY A 36 3.99 7.32 0.32
N GLY A 37 4.34 7.06 -0.93
CA GLY A 37 5.55 7.59 -1.58
C GLY A 37 6.87 7.04 -1.02
N ILE A 38 6.82 6.06 -0.13
CA ILE A 38 7.99 5.42 0.48
C ILE A 38 8.19 4.05 -0.16
N ILE A 39 9.43 3.74 -0.53
CA ILE A 39 9.80 2.40 -0.96
C ILE A 39 10.02 1.55 0.29
N TRP A 40 9.09 0.63 0.53
CA TRP A 40 9.12 -0.31 1.64
C TRP A 40 9.78 -1.62 1.20
N LYS A 41 10.90 -1.98 1.82
CA LYS A 41 11.69 -3.18 1.52
C LYS A 41 11.27 -4.32 2.43
N TRP A 42 10.81 -5.43 1.87
CA TRP A 42 10.43 -6.62 2.63
C TRP A 42 11.62 -7.24 3.33
N GLN A 43 11.55 -7.31 4.65
CA GLN A 43 12.60 -7.89 5.48
C GLN A 43 12.38 -9.37 5.73
N ARG A 44 11.15 -9.72 6.06
CA ARG A 44 10.72 -11.11 6.31
C ARG A 44 9.21 -11.20 6.47
N THR A 45 8.69 -12.42 6.37
CA THR A 45 7.40 -12.83 6.91
C THR A 45 7.64 -13.88 7.99
N MET A 46 7.07 -13.66 9.17
CA MET A 46 7.00 -14.67 10.24
C MET A 46 5.62 -15.31 10.19
N TYR A 47 5.56 -16.61 10.10
CA TYR A 47 4.29 -17.34 10.08
C TYR A 47 3.95 -17.91 11.46
N ASN A 48 2.67 -18.17 11.72
CA ASN A 48 2.17 -18.69 13.00
C ASN A 48 2.61 -20.13 13.34
N ASN A 49 3.24 -20.81 12.38
CA ASN A 49 3.84 -22.14 12.57
C ASN A 49 5.34 -22.08 12.85
N ASP A 50 5.83 -20.94 13.33
CA ASP A 50 7.24 -20.65 13.64
C ASP A 50 8.21 -20.73 12.44
N THR A 51 7.70 -20.82 11.22
CA THR A 51 8.53 -20.70 10.02
C THR A 51 8.62 -19.26 9.54
N LYS A 52 9.62 -18.97 8.69
CA LYS A 52 9.78 -17.66 8.10
C LYS A 52 10.16 -17.72 6.62
N SER A 53 9.83 -16.65 5.91
CA SER A 53 10.39 -16.31 4.60
C SER A 53 11.19 -15.03 4.74
N GLU A 54 12.44 -15.04 4.31
CA GLU A 54 13.36 -13.91 4.45
C GLU A 54 14.23 -13.81 3.18
N PRO A 55 14.15 -12.71 2.42
CA PRO A 55 14.96 -12.55 1.22
C PRO A 55 16.42 -12.29 1.59
N ALA A 56 17.34 -12.86 0.82
CA ALA A 56 18.76 -12.58 0.97
C ALA A 56 19.10 -11.11 0.68
N ASP A 57 18.35 -10.47 -0.22
CA ASP A 57 18.45 -9.06 -0.55
C ASP A 57 17.07 -8.40 -0.53
N PRO A 58 16.73 -7.69 0.58
CA PRO A 58 15.46 -6.98 0.71
C PRO A 58 15.20 -5.92 -0.37
N SER A 59 16.22 -5.36 -0.99
CA SER A 59 16.07 -4.33 -2.04
C SER A 59 15.40 -4.86 -3.31
N ARG A 60 15.38 -6.17 -3.48
CA ARG A 60 14.75 -6.85 -4.61
C ARG A 60 13.25 -7.13 -4.40
N TYR A 61 12.72 -6.88 -3.21
CA TYR A 61 11.32 -7.14 -2.83
C TYR A 61 10.75 -5.90 -2.16
N THR A 62 10.06 -5.08 -2.93
CA THR A 62 9.57 -3.79 -2.43
C THR A 62 8.12 -3.55 -2.77
N ILE A 63 7.47 -2.71 -1.97
CA ILE A 63 6.17 -2.11 -2.28
C ILE A 63 6.29 -0.59 -2.21
N LEU A 64 5.56 0.08 -3.07
CA LEU A 64 5.38 1.52 -3.09
C LEU A 64 3.89 1.83 -3.22
N LEU A 65 3.35 2.48 -2.20
CA LEU A 65 1.97 2.96 -2.19
C LEU A 65 1.95 4.36 -2.80
N MET A 66 1.34 4.49 -3.97
CA MET A 66 1.26 5.74 -4.72
C MET A 66 -0.11 6.41 -4.52
N PRO A 67 -0.25 7.70 -4.83
CA PRO A 67 -1.54 8.39 -4.78
C PRO A 67 -2.64 7.66 -5.54
N GLU A 68 -3.89 7.96 -5.20
CA GLU A 68 -5.10 7.41 -5.85
C GLU A 68 -5.25 5.88 -5.75
N GLY A 69 -4.59 5.27 -4.77
CA GLY A 69 -4.68 3.83 -4.53
C GLY A 69 -3.89 2.96 -5.50
N HIS A 70 -2.88 3.52 -6.16
CA HIS A 70 -1.98 2.76 -7.04
C HIS A 70 -0.89 2.06 -6.23
N LEU A 71 -0.62 0.80 -6.57
CA LEU A 71 0.42 -0.02 -5.96
C LEU A 71 1.48 -0.35 -7.02
N SER A 72 2.76 -0.14 -6.68
CA SER A 72 3.90 -0.65 -7.44
C SER A 72 4.67 -1.66 -6.60
N VAL A 73 5.12 -2.73 -7.22
CA VAL A 73 5.88 -3.78 -6.54
C VAL A 73 7.11 -4.18 -7.35
N HIS A 74 8.18 -4.53 -6.65
CA HIS A 74 9.35 -5.19 -7.18
C HIS A 74 9.42 -6.60 -6.60
N LEU A 75 9.58 -7.60 -7.45
CA LEU A 75 9.37 -9.02 -7.14
C LEU A 75 10.59 -9.82 -7.59
N ASP A 76 11.75 -9.53 -7.00
CA ASP A 76 13.03 -10.11 -7.39
C ASP A 76 13.45 -9.67 -8.82
N CYS A 77 13.39 -10.57 -9.81
CA CYS A 77 13.68 -10.26 -11.22
C CYS A 77 12.45 -9.71 -11.99
N ASN A 78 11.30 -9.63 -11.33
CA ASN A 78 10.06 -9.15 -11.90
C ASN A 78 9.60 -7.84 -11.24
N ALA A 79 8.71 -7.14 -11.93
CA ALA A 79 8.01 -5.98 -11.41
C ALA A 79 6.51 -6.11 -11.70
N GLY A 80 5.71 -5.43 -10.94
CA GLY A 80 4.27 -5.43 -11.12
C GLY A 80 3.62 -4.20 -10.53
N GLY A 81 2.32 -4.16 -10.67
CA GLY A 81 1.52 -3.10 -10.14
C GLY A 81 0.08 -3.53 -9.94
N GLY A 82 -0.67 -2.66 -9.33
CA GLY A 82 -2.05 -2.91 -9.00
C GLY A 82 -2.67 -1.78 -8.22
N ARG A 83 -3.53 -2.14 -7.32
CA ARG A 83 -4.24 -1.20 -6.45
C ARG A 83 -4.10 -1.59 -4.99
N TYR A 84 -4.25 -0.59 -4.14
CA TYR A 84 -4.44 -0.82 -2.71
C TYR A 84 -5.62 0.00 -2.20
N THR A 85 -6.20 -0.47 -1.11
CA THR A 85 -7.11 0.31 -0.26
C THR A 85 -6.56 0.32 1.15
N LEU A 86 -6.71 1.44 1.83
CA LEU A 86 -6.33 1.60 3.24
C LEU A 86 -7.44 2.40 3.93
N ASP A 87 -8.09 1.77 4.90
CA ASP A 87 -9.12 2.38 5.73
C ASP A 87 -8.78 2.12 7.20
N GLY A 88 -8.30 3.16 7.89
CA GLY A 88 -7.68 3.01 9.19
C GLY A 88 -6.48 2.06 9.11
N SER A 89 -6.53 0.94 9.80
CA SER A 89 -5.54 -0.14 9.72
C SER A 89 -5.90 -1.24 8.72
N SER A 90 -7.13 -1.25 8.19
CA SER A 90 -7.55 -2.26 7.22
C SER A 90 -6.89 -2.01 5.87
N VAL A 91 -6.18 -2.99 5.34
CA VAL A 91 -5.47 -2.90 4.06
C VAL A 91 -5.88 -4.03 3.13
N THR A 92 -5.99 -3.72 1.85
CA THR A 92 -6.07 -4.71 0.78
C THR A 92 -5.06 -4.35 -0.30
N LEU A 93 -4.28 -5.31 -0.74
CA LEU A 93 -3.30 -5.16 -1.82
C LEU A 93 -3.68 -6.12 -2.94
N GLU A 94 -3.92 -5.59 -4.13
CA GLU A 94 -4.32 -6.36 -5.30
C GLU A 94 -3.35 -6.10 -6.46
N LEU A 95 -2.57 -7.11 -6.82
CA LEU A 95 -1.72 -7.07 -7.99
C LEU A 95 -2.57 -7.39 -9.24
N THR A 96 -2.60 -6.47 -10.19
CA THR A 96 -3.35 -6.63 -11.42
C THR A 96 -2.49 -7.10 -12.59
N HIS A 97 -1.18 -6.86 -12.53
CA HIS A 97 -0.23 -7.28 -13.55
C HIS A 97 1.16 -7.45 -12.97
N THR A 98 1.92 -8.40 -13.54
CA THR A 98 3.34 -8.60 -13.25
C THR A 98 4.07 -8.99 -14.53
N THR A 99 5.36 -8.67 -14.64
CA THR A 99 6.24 -9.32 -15.62
C THR A 99 6.46 -10.77 -15.22
N MET A 100 6.84 -11.62 -16.16
CA MET A 100 6.94 -13.07 -15.96
C MET A 100 8.30 -13.62 -16.44
N ALA A 101 9.37 -12.92 -16.12
CA ALA A 101 10.71 -13.45 -16.33
C ALA A 101 10.98 -14.62 -15.37
N ALA A 102 11.73 -15.64 -15.82
CA ALA A 102 12.19 -16.71 -14.96
C ALA A 102 13.27 -16.17 -14.02
N CYS A 103 12.94 -16.07 -12.71
CA CYS A 103 13.91 -15.63 -11.72
C CYS A 103 14.92 -16.75 -11.38
N PRO A 104 16.12 -16.39 -10.89
CA PRO A 104 17.10 -17.37 -10.43
C PRO A 104 16.57 -18.30 -9.36
N PRO A 105 17.14 -19.51 -9.18
CA PRO A 105 16.80 -20.40 -8.07
C PRO A 105 16.90 -19.69 -6.73
N GLY A 106 15.96 -19.99 -5.82
CA GLY A 106 15.87 -19.34 -4.50
C GLY A 106 15.06 -18.05 -4.49
N SER A 107 14.50 -17.62 -5.62
CA SER A 107 13.57 -16.48 -5.66
C SER A 107 12.36 -16.70 -4.78
N LEU A 108 12.02 -15.70 -3.97
CA LEU A 108 10.83 -15.67 -3.12
C LEU A 108 9.67 -14.89 -3.76
N ALA A 109 9.73 -14.58 -5.06
CA ALA A 109 8.74 -13.74 -5.73
C ALA A 109 7.31 -14.27 -5.56
N GLN A 110 7.09 -15.58 -5.75
CA GLN A 110 5.77 -16.19 -5.60
C GLN A 110 5.27 -16.16 -4.15
N GLN A 111 6.16 -16.39 -3.18
CA GLN A 111 5.80 -16.30 -1.76
C GLN A 111 5.45 -14.86 -1.38
N PHE A 112 6.23 -13.90 -1.85
CA PHE A 112 5.98 -12.48 -1.61
C PHE A 112 4.63 -12.03 -2.17
N ILE A 113 4.28 -12.42 -3.41
CA ILE A 113 2.97 -12.14 -4.03
C ILE A 113 1.84 -12.74 -3.18
N LYS A 114 2.00 -14.00 -2.75
CA LYS A 114 1.01 -14.70 -1.93
C LYS A 114 0.77 -13.99 -0.60
N ASP A 115 1.84 -13.57 0.08
CA ASP A 115 1.75 -12.88 1.35
C ASP A 115 1.12 -11.50 1.19
N LEU A 116 1.51 -10.73 0.16
CA LEU A 116 0.87 -9.44 -0.14
C LEU A 116 -0.64 -9.57 -0.38
N ALA A 117 -1.07 -10.58 -1.13
CA ALA A 117 -2.50 -10.83 -1.38
C ALA A 117 -3.25 -11.24 -0.11
N ALA A 118 -2.56 -11.81 0.87
CA ALA A 118 -3.12 -12.22 2.16
C ALA A 118 -3.15 -11.06 3.19
N ALA A 119 -2.47 -9.94 2.97
CA ALA A 119 -2.43 -8.82 3.89
C ALA A 119 -3.82 -8.25 4.17
N ARG A 120 -4.13 -7.98 5.45
CA ARG A 120 -5.43 -7.41 5.88
C ARG A 120 -5.30 -6.26 6.86
N ILE A 121 -4.27 -6.23 7.68
CA ILE A 121 -4.05 -5.17 8.67
C ILE A 121 -2.67 -4.59 8.46
N ALA A 122 -2.58 -3.26 8.42
CA ALA A 122 -1.33 -2.52 8.34
C ALA A 122 -1.13 -1.70 9.60
N PHE A 123 0.07 -1.71 10.14
CA PHE A 123 0.43 -0.89 11.30
C PHE A 123 1.91 -0.53 11.29
N MET A 124 2.24 0.52 12.04
CA MET A 124 3.62 0.95 12.23
C MET A 124 4.15 0.45 13.57
N GLY A 125 5.36 -0.13 13.54
CA GLY A 125 6.14 -0.45 14.74
C GLY A 125 7.50 0.26 14.68
N GLY A 126 7.62 1.39 15.37
CA GLY A 126 8.76 2.28 15.20
C GLY A 126 8.81 2.84 13.77
N SER A 127 9.94 2.64 13.09
CA SER A 127 10.13 3.07 11.69
C SER A 127 9.74 2.01 10.64
N ASN A 128 9.28 0.83 11.08
CA ASN A 128 8.94 -0.27 10.21
C ASN A 128 7.42 -0.34 9.95
N LEU A 129 7.06 -0.74 8.74
CA LEU A 129 5.70 -1.10 8.37
C LEU A 129 5.51 -2.60 8.58
N TYR A 130 4.39 -2.98 9.17
CA TYR A 130 3.97 -4.36 9.35
C TYR A 130 2.63 -4.59 8.64
N LEU A 131 2.49 -5.76 8.02
CA LEU A 131 1.24 -6.22 7.42
C LEU A 131 0.90 -7.58 8.03
N ASP A 132 -0.20 -7.64 8.80
CA ASP A 132 -0.74 -8.91 9.27
C ASP A 132 -1.56 -9.58 8.18
N LEU A 133 -1.35 -10.87 8.04
CA LEU A 133 -1.99 -11.70 7.05
C LEU A 133 -3.34 -12.23 7.55
N MET A 134 -4.23 -12.55 6.63
CA MET A 134 -5.54 -13.13 6.95
C MET A 134 -5.41 -14.38 7.83
N TYR A 135 -6.40 -14.58 8.70
CA TYR A 135 -6.50 -15.74 9.59
C TYR A 135 -5.30 -15.91 10.54
N ASP A 136 -4.69 -14.79 10.94
CA ASP A 136 -3.49 -14.77 11.80
C ASP A 136 -2.37 -15.69 11.29
N SER A 137 -2.29 -15.87 9.96
CA SER A 137 -1.34 -16.80 9.37
C SER A 137 0.11 -16.33 9.39
N GLY A 138 0.34 -15.04 9.66
CA GLY A 138 1.67 -14.47 9.79
C GLY A 138 1.68 -12.96 9.72
N THR A 139 2.88 -12.38 9.86
CA THR A 139 3.13 -10.95 9.78
C THR A 139 4.33 -10.67 8.89
N MET A 140 4.15 -9.84 7.87
CA MET A 140 5.22 -9.30 7.03
C MET A 140 5.83 -8.08 7.72
N LYS A 141 7.16 -7.95 7.66
CA LYS A 141 7.90 -6.77 8.13
C LYS A 141 8.58 -6.08 6.96
N PHE A 142 8.44 -4.76 6.90
CA PHE A 142 9.10 -3.89 5.92
C PHE A 142 9.91 -2.80 6.61
N ALA A 143 11.05 -2.44 6.01
CA ALA A 143 11.86 -1.28 6.38
C ALA A 143 11.97 -0.31 5.19
N ARG A 144 12.37 0.92 5.45
CA ARG A 144 12.64 1.96 4.43
C ARG A 144 13.93 1.70 3.67
#